data_9a45aeb0a4223db1ed285f07e64bdc42
#
_entry.id   9a45aeb0a4223db1ed285f07e64bdc42
#
_cell.length_a   1.000
_cell.length_b   1.000
_cell.length_c   1.000
_cell.angle_alpha   90.00
_cell.angle_beta   90.00
_cell.angle_gamma   90.00
#
_symmetry.space_group_name_H-M   'P 1'
#
loop_
_entity.id
_entity.type
_entity.pdbx_description
1 polymer ?
#
loop_
_entity_poly.entity_id
_entity_poly.type
_entity_poly.pdbx_seq_one_letter_code
_entity_poly.pdbx_strand_id
1 'polypeptide(L)'
;SIYCAILWKDLKDVSNKSISSSVKKFSKHNREAMESLSEKVDLYYLLGILNSSMADQLLADQRGGDYHIYPEHIRNLPIPVPQRETQDAIGKIAKEILHRRETNTDYFELEEQLNGLVAVLYQ
;
A
#
# COMPACT_ATOMS: atom_id res chain seq x y z
N SER A 1 -15.04 -7.43 3.94
CA SER A 1 -14.85 -6.93 2.56
C SER A 1 -13.39 -7.03 2.15
N ILE A 2 -13.17 -7.34 0.90
CA ILE A 2 -11.83 -7.37 0.30
C ILE A 2 -11.71 -6.19 -0.65
N TYR A 3 -10.67 -5.39 -0.47
CA TYR A 3 -10.36 -4.29 -1.39
C TYR A 3 -9.15 -4.65 -2.22
N CYS A 4 -9.20 -4.29 -3.49
CA CYS A 4 -8.09 -4.48 -4.42
C CYS A 4 -7.49 -3.13 -4.78
N ALA A 5 -6.18 -3.09 -4.91
CA ALA A 5 -5.45 -1.90 -5.35
C ALA A 5 -4.63 -2.24 -6.59
N ILE A 6 -4.66 -1.35 -7.56
CA ILE A 6 -3.86 -1.47 -8.79
C ILE A 6 -3.10 -0.16 -8.95
N LEU A 7 -1.82 -0.24 -9.25
CA LEU A 7 -1.02 0.95 -9.50
C LEU A 7 -1.43 1.62 -10.81
N TRP A 8 -1.46 2.94 -10.84
CA TRP A 8 -1.84 3.69 -12.04
C TRP A 8 -0.98 3.35 -13.26
N LYS A 9 0.31 3.05 -13.05
CA LYS A 9 1.20 2.66 -14.14
C LYS A 9 0.73 1.39 -14.86
N ASP A 10 0.05 0.49 -14.14
CA ASP A 10 -0.45 -0.76 -14.69
C ASP A 10 -1.81 -0.59 -15.37
N LEU A 11 -2.41 0.58 -15.25
CA LEU A 11 -3.66 0.96 -15.92
C LEU A 11 -3.42 1.85 -17.14
N LYS A 12 -2.19 2.05 -17.54
CA LYS A 12 -1.86 2.88 -18.68
C LYS A 12 -2.63 2.40 -19.91
N ASP A 13 -3.23 3.36 -20.63
CA ASP A 13 -4.05 3.14 -21.81
C ASP A 13 -5.39 2.43 -21.56
N VAL A 14 -5.73 2.12 -20.30
CA VAL A 14 -7.03 1.58 -19.96
C VAL A 14 -8.00 2.74 -19.71
N SER A 15 -9.20 2.67 -20.30
CA SER A 15 -10.20 3.71 -20.18
C SER A 15 -11.59 3.10 -19.94
N ASN A 16 -12.26 3.55 -18.89
CA ASN A 16 -13.64 3.19 -18.59
C ASN A 16 -14.22 4.19 -17.57
N LYS A 17 -15.51 4.05 -17.26
CA LYS A 17 -16.22 4.95 -16.35
C LYS A 17 -15.64 4.95 -14.94
N SER A 18 -15.23 3.78 -14.45
CA SER A 18 -14.65 3.62 -13.11
C SER A 18 -13.35 4.41 -12.98
N ILE A 19 -12.49 4.31 -13.97
CA ILE A 19 -11.21 5.04 -14.01
C ILE A 19 -11.47 6.54 -14.11
N SER A 20 -12.36 6.97 -15.00
CA SER A 20 -12.72 8.39 -15.14
C SER A 20 -13.26 8.97 -13.84
N SER A 21 -14.11 8.23 -13.15
CA SER A 21 -14.65 8.61 -11.85
C SER A 21 -13.54 8.76 -10.80
N SER A 22 -12.60 7.81 -10.77
CA SER A 22 -11.47 7.84 -9.84
C SER A 22 -10.58 9.06 -10.08
N VAL A 23 -10.28 9.37 -11.34
CA VAL A 23 -9.48 10.55 -11.69
C VAL A 23 -10.14 11.82 -11.19
N LYS A 24 -11.46 11.94 -11.34
CA LYS A 24 -12.21 13.11 -10.85
C LYS A 24 -12.20 13.23 -9.33
N LYS A 25 -12.30 12.11 -8.62
CA LYS A 25 -12.30 12.08 -7.14
C LYS A 25 -10.96 12.49 -6.55
N PHE A 26 -9.86 12.15 -7.21
CA PHE A 26 -8.51 12.41 -6.71
C PHE A 26 -7.85 13.57 -7.44
N SER A 27 -8.60 14.62 -7.65
CA SER A 27 -8.31 15.70 -8.57
C SER A 27 -7.10 16.60 -8.25
N LYS A 28 -6.31 16.30 -7.22
CA LYS A 28 -5.07 17.04 -6.96
C LYS A 28 -4.01 16.81 -8.04
N HIS A 29 -4.11 15.71 -8.77
CA HIS A 29 -3.19 15.34 -9.83
C HIS A 29 -3.97 14.86 -11.04
N ASN A 30 -3.48 15.17 -12.24
CA ASN A 30 -4.06 14.57 -13.44
C ASN A 30 -3.60 13.11 -13.56
N ARG A 31 -4.20 12.38 -14.50
CA ARG A 31 -3.92 10.96 -14.70
C ARG A 31 -2.45 10.69 -15.01
N GLU A 32 -1.84 11.50 -15.87
CA GLU A 32 -0.43 11.35 -16.23
C GLU A 32 0.50 11.51 -15.02
N ALA A 33 0.20 12.47 -14.16
CA ALA A 33 0.96 12.67 -12.93
C ALA A 33 0.81 11.47 -11.99
N MET A 34 -0.39 10.92 -11.86
CA MET A 34 -0.64 9.74 -11.03
C MET A 34 0.10 8.51 -11.57
N GLU A 35 0.11 8.32 -12.89
CA GLU A 35 0.87 7.24 -13.51
C GLU A 35 2.37 7.38 -13.24
N SER A 36 2.92 8.58 -13.40
CA SER A 36 4.34 8.86 -13.14
C SER A 36 4.71 8.63 -11.68
N LEU A 37 3.88 9.09 -10.75
CA LEU A 37 4.12 8.88 -9.33
C LEU A 37 4.10 7.39 -8.98
N SER A 38 3.17 6.64 -9.55
CA SER A 38 3.05 5.21 -9.28
C SER A 38 4.23 4.39 -9.81
N GLU A 39 4.94 4.87 -10.83
CA GLU A 39 6.15 4.22 -11.33
C GLU A 39 7.27 4.16 -10.29
N LYS A 40 7.25 5.08 -9.32
CA LYS A 40 8.24 5.14 -8.26
C LYS A 40 7.94 4.18 -7.10
N VAL A 41 6.79 3.50 -7.13
CA VAL A 41 6.34 2.65 -6.03
C VAL A 41 6.33 1.19 -6.48
N ASP A 42 7.04 0.35 -5.73
CA ASP A 42 7.01 -1.09 -5.91
C ASP A 42 5.74 -1.68 -5.28
N LEU A 43 5.07 -2.59 -5.98
CA LEU A 43 3.83 -3.18 -5.50
C LEU A 43 4.03 -4.03 -4.24
N TYR A 44 5.12 -4.77 -4.13
CA TYR A 44 5.40 -5.58 -2.94
C TYR A 44 5.79 -4.72 -1.75
N TYR A 45 6.46 -3.58 -1.98
CA TYR A 45 6.67 -2.58 -0.96
C TYR A 45 5.33 -2.07 -0.43
N LEU A 46 4.42 -1.71 -1.32
CA LEU A 46 3.08 -1.25 -0.94
C LEU A 46 2.33 -2.32 -0.14
N LEU A 47 2.43 -3.57 -0.56
CA LEU A 47 1.85 -4.70 0.19
C LEU A 47 2.41 -4.75 1.61
N GLY A 48 3.72 -4.57 1.77
CA GLY A 48 4.37 -4.53 3.08
C GLY A 48 3.86 -3.39 3.95
N ILE A 49 3.74 -2.19 3.38
CA ILE A 49 3.19 -1.02 4.11
C ILE A 49 1.76 -1.31 4.58
N LEU A 50 0.90 -1.76 3.68
CA LEU A 50 -0.53 -1.97 3.99
C LEU A 50 -0.76 -3.08 5.01
N ASN A 51 0.17 -4.02 5.15
CA ASN A 51 0.08 -5.10 6.13
C ASN A 51 0.91 -4.84 7.40
N SER A 52 1.50 -3.67 7.53
CA SER A 52 2.29 -3.32 8.71
C SER A 52 1.41 -2.90 9.88
N SER A 53 1.97 -3.00 11.07
CA SER A 53 1.31 -2.50 12.28
C SER A 53 1.10 -0.98 12.24
N MET A 54 1.98 -0.25 11.55
CA MET A 54 1.83 1.19 11.36
C MET A 54 0.56 1.52 10.57
N ALA A 55 0.29 0.78 9.48
CA ALA A 55 -0.92 0.97 8.71
C ALA A 55 -2.17 0.66 9.53
N ASP A 56 -2.14 -0.41 10.32
CA ASP A 56 -3.25 -0.75 11.22
C ASP A 56 -3.53 0.39 12.19
N GLN A 57 -2.51 0.99 12.77
CA GLN A 57 -2.64 2.09 13.70
C GLN A 57 -3.23 3.33 13.03
N LEU A 58 -2.72 3.68 11.86
CA LEU A 58 -3.21 4.85 11.11
C LEU A 58 -4.67 4.64 10.67
N LEU A 59 -5.03 3.44 10.25
CA LEU A 59 -6.42 3.12 9.87
C LEU A 59 -7.33 3.17 11.09
N ALA A 60 -6.89 2.67 12.24
CA ALA A 60 -7.65 2.74 13.49
C ALA A 60 -7.91 4.21 13.89
N ASP A 61 -6.92 5.06 13.74
CA ASP A 61 -7.06 6.50 14.03
C ASP A 61 -8.07 7.18 13.11
N GLN A 62 -8.09 6.82 11.82
CA GLN A 62 -9.02 7.38 10.85
C GLN A 62 -10.47 6.96 11.10
N ARG A 63 -10.68 5.68 11.40
CA ARG A 63 -12.03 5.14 11.57
C ARG A 63 -12.65 5.47 12.93
N GLY A 64 -11.85 5.92 13.90
CA GLY A 64 -12.33 6.20 15.24
C GLY A 64 -12.93 4.97 15.91
N GLY A 65 -14.20 5.04 16.32
CA GLY A 65 -14.89 3.90 16.92
C GLY A 65 -15.61 2.97 15.96
N ASP A 66 -15.51 3.21 14.65
CA ASP A 66 -16.15 2.37 13.65
C ASP A 66 -15.33 1.09 13.42
N TYR A 67 -16.01 -0.04 13.27
CA TYR A 67 -15.35 -1.31 12.96
C TYR A 67 -15.07 -1.49 11.47
N HIS A 68 -15.69 -0.68 10.63
CA HIS A 68 -15.56 -0.81 9.19
C HIS A 68 -14.42 0.04 8.66
N ILE A 69 -13.67 -0.53 7.69
CA ILE A 69 -12.68 0.19 6.91
C ILE A 69 -13.29 0.45 5.54
N TYR A 70 -13.38 1.72 5.18
CA TYR A 70 -13.89 2.12 3.87
C TYR A 70 -12.73 2.43 2.92
N PRO A 71 -12.94 2.36 1.59
CA PRO A 71 -11.88 2.69 0.63
C PRO A 71 -11.22 4.04 0.86
N GLU A 72 -11.96 5.04 1.31
CA GLU A 72 -11.42 6.37 1.60
C GLU A 72 -10.40 6.35 2.74
N HIS A 73 -10.54 5.45 3.72
CA HIS A 73 -9.55 5.30 4.78
C HIS A 73 -8.20 4.87 4.22
N ILE A 74 -8.22 3.94 3.28
CA ILE A 74 -7.01 3.44 2.61
C ILE A 74 -6.40 4.53 1.73
N ARG A 75 -7.23 5.26 0.99
CA ARG A 75 -6.78 6.37 0.13
C ARG A 75 -6.09 7.47 0.91
N ASN A 76 -6.51 7.72 2.13
CA ASN A 76 -5.96 8.77 2.97
C ASN A 76 -4.73 8.34 3.76
N LEU A 77 -4.26 7.09 3.61
CA LEU A 77 -3.02 6.65 4.23
C LEU A 77 -1.84 7.38 3.59
N PRO A 78 -1.00 8.05 4.38
CA PRO A 78 0.25 8.59 3.86
C PRO A 78 1.20 7.43 3.55
N ILE A 79 1.65 7.36 2.31
CA ILE A 79 2.58 6.30 1.87
C ILE A 79 3.92 6.97 1.55
N PRO A 80 4.97 6.74 2.35
CA PRO A 80 6.31 7.24 2.02
C PRO A 80 6.83 6.58 0.75
N VAL A 81 7.62 7.31 -0.02
CA VAL A 81 8.26 6.78 -1.23
C VAL A 81 9.77 6.89 -1.04
N PRO A 82 10.38 5.96 -0.29
CA PRO A 82 11.83 5.99 -0.07
C PRO A 82 12.60 5.55 -1.31
N GLN A 83 13.92 5.54 -1.20
CA GLN A 83 14.78 5.05 -2.27
C GLN A 83 14.44 3.60 -2.61
N ARG A 84 14.73 3.22 -3.85
CA ARG A 84 14.39 1.89 -4.37
C ARG A 84 14.95 0.76 -3.52
N GLU A 85 16.15 0.93 -3.00
CA GLU A 85 16.78 -0.07 -2.14
C GLU A 85 15.96 -0.37 -0.90
N THR A 86 15.41 0.66 -0.27
CA THR A 86 14.55 0.51 0.91
C THR A 86 13.25 -0.17 0.53
N GLN A 87 12.65 0.23 -0.59
CA GLN A 87 11.43 -0.42 -1.08
C GLN A 87 11.66 -1.90 -1.37
N ASP A 88 12.77 -2.23 -2.01
CA ASP A 88 13.10 -3.61 -2.35
C ASP A 88 13.31 -4.47 -1.10
N ALA A 89 13.95 -3.92 -0.07
CA ALA A 89 14.15 -4.63 1.19
C ALA A 89 12.81 -4.98 1.86
N ILE A 90 11.90 -4.02 1.94
CA ILE A 90 10.56 -4.23 2.52
C ILE A 90 9.75 -5.17 1.64
N GLY A 91 9.78 -4.97 0.34
CA GLY A 91 9.05 -5.81 -0.62
C GLY A 91 9.49 -7.27 -0.59
N LYS A 92 10.77 -7.51 -0.41
CA LYS A 92 11.32 -8.87 -0.28
C LYS A 92 10.77 -9.58 0.95
N ILE A 93 10.70 -8.88 2.08
CA ILE A 93 10.12 -9.42 3.31
C ILE A 93 8.63 -9.69 3.12
N ALA A 94 7.91 -8.78 2.49
CA ALA A 94 6.48 -8.96 2.21
C ALA A 94 6.23 -10.20 1.33
N LYS A 95 7.04 -10.41 0.30
CA LYS A 95 6.96 -11.61 -0.54
C LYS A 95 7.18 -12.89 0.25
N GLU A 96 8.18 -12.89 1.12
CA GLU A 96 8.51 -14.07 1.93
C GLU A 96 7.41 -14.36 2.94
N ILE A 97 6.82 -13.35 3.55
CA ILE A 97 5.66 -13.52 4.44
C ILE A 97 4.51 -14.17 3.67
N LEU A 98 4.21 -13.67 2.48
CA LEU A 98 3.14 -14.23 1.64
C LEU A 98 3.40 -15.70 1.33
N HIS A 99 4.62 -16.03 0.94
CA HIS A 99 5.01 -17.41 0.66
C HIS A 99 4.85 -18.32 1.88
N ARG A 100 5.29 -17.88 3.04
CA ARG A 100 5.18 -18.67 4.28
C ARG A 100 3.73 -18.86 4.71
N ARG A 101 2.89 -17.87 4.50
CA ARG A 101 1.44 -18.01 4.74
C ARG A 101 0.83 -19.07 3.85
N GLU A 102 1.20 -19.10 2.58
CA GLU A 102 0.71 -20.10 1.62
C GLU A 102 1.17 -21.52 1.97
N THR A 103 2.35 -21.67 2.57
CA THR A 103 2.93 -22.95 2.94
C THR A 103 2.72 -23.32 4.41
N ASN A 104 1.92 -22.53 5.14
CA ASN A 104 1.67 -22.70 6.58
C ASN A 104 2.96 -22.73 7.42
N THR A 105 3.96 -21.97 6.99
CA THR A 105 5.24 -21.82 7.70
C THR A 105 5.20 -20.56 8.55
N ASP A 106 5.83 -20.62 9.73
CA ASP A 106 5.87 -19.48 10.64
C ASP A 106 6.58 -18.27 10.02
N TYR A 107 6.03 -17.07 10.23
CA TYR A 107 6.58 -15.82 9.70
C TYR A 107 6.66 -14.71 10.75
N PHE A 108 6.61 -15.04 12.02
CA PHE A 108 6.60 -14.06 13.10
C PHE A 108 7.82 -13.11 13.07
N GLU A 109 9.02 -13.67 12.91
CA GLU A 109 10.25 -12.85 12.87
C GLU A 109 10.26 -11.90 11.67
N LEU A 110 9.71 -12.35 10.54
CA LEU A 110 9.60 -11.50 9.35
C LEU A 110 8.64 -10.34 9.57
N GLU A 111 7.54 -10.57 10.27
CA GLU A 111 6.62 -9.49 10.62
C GLU A 111 7.29 -8.48 11.53
N GLU A 112 8.07 -8.91 12.50
CA GLU A 112 8.82 -8.00 13.36
C GLU A 112 9.82 -7.16 12.57
N GLN A 113 10.53 -7.76 11.64
CA GLN A 113 11.46 -7.04 10.76
C GLN A 113 10.73 -6.04 9.89
N LEU A 114 9.62 -6.44 9.28
CA LEU A 114 8.81 -5.56 8.47
C LEU A 114 8.34 -4.35 9.26
N ASN A 115 7.76 -4.58 10.42
CA ASN A 115 7.23 -3.52 11.27
C ASN A 115 8.32 -2.54 11.71
N GLY A 116 9.52 -3.04 12.03
CA GLY A 116 10.65 -2.20 12.37
C GLY A 116 11.09 -1.29 11.22
N LEU A 117 11.21 -1.84 10.03
CA LEU A 117 11.61 -1.08 8.84
C LEU A 117 10.54 -0.05 8.46
N VAL A 118 9.28 -0.42 8.53
CA VAL A 118 8.18 0.50 8.21
C VAL A 118 8.09 1.64 9.22
N ALA A 119 8.23 1.34 10.52
CA ALA A 119 8.15 2.37 11.56
C ALA A 119 9.17 3.50 11.34
N VAL A 120 10.37 3.17 10.88
CA VAL A 120 11.41 4.17 10.59
C VAL A 120 10.96 5.15 9.51
N LEU A 121 10.21 4.70 8.51
CA LEU A 121 9.74 5.54 7.41
C LEU A 121 8.71 6.58 7.85
N TYR A 122 8.04 6.37 8.97
CA TYR A 122 6.99 7.26 9.47
C TYR A 122 7.46 8.16 10.63
N GLN A 123 8.73 8.18 10.89
CA GLN A 123 9.30 9.07 11.91
C GLN A 123 9.38 10.53 11.46
#